data_a5324c8956e0c3654c0b833125311ab8
#
_entry.id   a5324c8956e0c3654c0b833125311ab8
#
_cell.length_a   1.000
_cell.length_b   1.000
_cell.length_c   1.000
_cell.angle_alpha   90.00
_cell.angle_beta   90.00
_cell.angle_gamma   90.00
#
_symmetry.space_group_name_H-M   'P 1'
#
loop_
_entity.id
_entity.type
_entity.pdbx_description
1 polymer ?
#
loop_
_entity_poly.entity_id
_entity_poly.type
_entity_poly.pdbx_seq_one_letter_code
_entity_poly.pdbx_strand_id
1 'polypeptide(L)'
;VDNKRVCLWIKNNHNMTPQIAFNKVYEPCVYGTRGTPYLAPINNLNEILNKEVGTGNRAMEDVEDMLNIWLAKRLPGHEYQHPTEKPTTLHEKPLRRCTKPGDRVFDGFGGSGSTLIACEQLNRTAYLVELDPVFTQLIINRYEKLTGTKAKKIS
;
A
#
# COMPACT_ATOMS: atom_id res chain seq x y z
N VAL A 1 20.67 -4.08 5.97
CA VAL A 1 19.53 -3.28 5.49
C VAL A 1 19.87 -1.82 5.66
N ASP A 2 19.93 -1.11 4.53
CA ASP A 2 20.30 0.28 4.46
C ASP A 2 19.05 1.17 4.38
N ASN A 3 19.23 2.50 4.55
CA ASN A 3 18.16 3.49 4.39
C ASN A 3 16.85 3.15 5.12
N LYS A 4 16.95 2.84 6.39
CA LYS A 4 15.77 2.53 7.23
C LYS A 4 14.95 3.80 7.48
N ARG A 5 13.64 3.71 7.30
CA ARG A 5 12.67 4.76 7.63
C ARG A 5 11.43 4.16 8.27
N VAL A 6 10.81 4.92 9.14
CA VAL A 6 9.46 4.62 9.59
C VAL A 6 8.50 5.42 8.71
N CYS A 7 7.60 4.69 8.06
CA CYS A 7 6.49 5.27 7.32
C CYS A 7 5.24 5.16 8.19
N LEU A 8 4.37 6.15 8.13
CA LEU A 8 3.16 6.21 8.93
C LEU A 8 1.94 6.19 8.02
N TRP A 9 1.17 5.12 8.09
CA TRP A 9 -0.15 5.12 7.49
C TRP A 9 -1.13 5.86 8.40
N ILE A 10 -1.62 7.00 7.96
CA ILE A 10 -2.61 7.79 8.68
C ILE A 10 -4.01 7.31 8.26
N LYS A 11 -4.81 6.93 9.24
CA LYS A 11 -6.18 6.45 9.04
C LYS A 11 -7.16 7.61 9.23
N ASN A 12 -8.12 7.74 8.35
CA ASN A 12 -9.14 8.80 8.40
C ASN A 12 -10.38 8.45 9.22
N ASN A 13 -10.53 7.18 9.58
CA ASN A 13 -11.60 6.69 10.45
C ASN A 13 -10.98 5.87 11.59
N HIS A 14 -11.15 6.31 12.77
CA HIS A 14 -10.65 5.66 13.99
C HIS A 14 -11.71 5.79 15.08
N ASN A 15 -11.75 4.78 15.94
CA ASN A 15 -12.61 4.85 17.11
C ASN A 15 -11.94 5.77 18.13
N MET A 16 -12.61 6.84 18.46
CA MET A 16 -12.15 7.77 19.49
C MET A 16 -12.49 7.22 20.87
N THR A 17 -11.52 7.27 21.77
CA THR A 17 -11.73 6.99 23.19
C THR A 17 -11.68 8.33 23.93
N PRO A 18 -12.82 8.84 24.40
CA PRO A 18 -12.90 10.21 24.97
C PRO A 18 -11.99 10.43 26.17
N GLN A 19 -11.66 9.36 26.91
CA GLN A 19 -10.81 9.39 28.11
C GLN A 19 -9.31 9.50 27.77
N ILE A 20 -8.93 9.37 26.50
CA ILE A 20 -7.54 9.46 26.06
C ILE A 20 -7.31 10.82 25.45
N ALA A 21 -6.35 11.59 25.99
CA ALA A 21 -6.03 12.93 25.53
C ALA A 21 -5.64 12.99 24.02
N PHE A 22 -4.88 11.98 23.56
CA PHE A 22 -4.44 11.89 22.15
C PHE A 22 -4.65 10.48 21.62
N ASN A 23 -5.64 10.31 20.77
CA ASN A 23 -5.96 9.03 20.16
C ASN A 23 -5.00 8.71 19.02
N LYS A 24 -4.53 7.46 18.95
CA LYS A 24 -3.64 7.00 17.90
C LYS A 24 -4.38 6.81 16.59
N VAL A 25 -3.98 7.53 15.55
CA VAL A 25 -4.63 7.54 14.22
C VAL A 25 -3.75 6.93 13.13
N TYR A 26 -2.64 6.28 13.47
CA TYR A 26 -1.69 5.76 12.49
C TYR A 26 -1.28 4.32 12.77
N GLU A 27 -0.80 3.64 11.72
CA GLU A 27 -0.05 2.39 11.81
C GLU A 27 1.36 2.61 11.26
N PRO A 28 2.42 2.19 11.98
CA PRO A 28 3.77 2.31 11.48
C PRO A 28 4.11 1.18 10.50
N CYS A 29 4.91 1.49 9.49
CA CYS A 29 5.52 0.55 8.58
C CYS A 29 7.02 0.84 8.52
N VAL A 30 7.86 -0.17 8.54
CA VAL A 30 9.32 0.00 8.40
C VAL A 30 9.71 -0.22 6.95
N TYR A 31 10.30 0.80 6.34
CA TYR A 31 10.94 0.71 5.05
C TYR A 31 12.45 0.52 5.21
N GLY A 32 13.03 -0.30 4.38
CA GLY A 32 14.49 -0.48 4.29
C GLY A 32 14.89 -1.01 2.93
N THR A 33 16.16 -0.82 2.57
CA THR A 33 16.72 -1.25 1.29
C THR A 33 17.91 -2.17 1.48
N ARG A 34 18.21 -2.93 0.43
CA ARG A 34 19.46 -3.68 0.29
C ARG A 34 20.01 -3.40 -1.11
N GLY A 35 21.26 -2.91 -1.15
CA GLY A 35 21.90 -2.47 -2.40
C GLY A 35 21.27 -1.19 -2.94
N THR A 36 21.25 -1.03 -4.26
CA THR A 36 20.72 0.14 -4.95
C THR A 36 19.31 -0.16 -5.49
N PRO A 37 18.24 0.21 -4.76
CA PRO A 37 16.88 -0.02 -5.20
C PRO A 37 16.50 0.91 -6.35
N TYR A 38 15.54 0.49 -7.15
CA TYR A 38 14.84 1.39 -8.05
C TYR A 38 14.00 2.37 -7.22
N LEU A 39 14.05 3.64 -7.57
CA LEU A 39 13.15 4.68 -7.09
C LEU A 39 12.59 5.41 -8.30
N ALA A 40 11.28 5.47 -8.42
CA ALA A 40 10.64 6.16 -9.53
C ALA A 40 11.11 7.62 -9.61
N PRO A 41 11.44 8.13 -10.80
CA PRO A 41 11.80 9.52 -10.96
C PRO A 41 10.63 10.42 -10.58
N ILE A 42 10.94 11.56 -9.98
CA ILE A 42 9.96 12.58 -9.67
C ILE A 42 10.20 13.73 -10.65
N ASN A 43 9.20 13.99 -11.45
CA ASN A 43 9.22 15.10 -12.39
C ASN A 43 9.11 16.42 -11.60
N ASN A 44 9.86 17.42 -12.04
CA ASN A 44 9.83 18.76 -11.45
C ASN A 44 10.22 18.82 -9.95
N LEU A 45 11.17 17.99 -9.52
CA LEU A 45 11.63 17.91 -8.13
C LEU A 45 11.98 19.29 -7.55
N ASN A 46 12.68 20.15 -8.32
CA ASN A 46 13.06 21.49 -7.86
C ASN A 46 11.84 22.40 -7.65
N GLU A 47 10.83 22.27 -8.51
CA GLU A 47 9.56 23.01 -8.34
C GLU A 47 8.81 22.54 -7.10
N ILE A 48 8.77 21.22 -6.87
CA ILE A 48 8.16 20.61 -5.70
C ILE A 48 8.84 21.05 -4.41
N LEU A 49 10.17 21.03 -4.36
CA LEU A 49 10.95 21.42 -3.16
C LEU A 49 10.84 22.91 -2.83
N ASN A 50 10.53 23.75 -3.81
CA ASN A 50 10.37 25.19 -3.62
C ASN A 50 8.94 25.63 -3.32
N LYS A 51 7.96 24.72 -3.36
CA LYS A 51 6.57 25.02 -3.00
C LYS A 51 6.39 25.06 -1.48
N GLU A 52 5.75 26.11 -1.02
CA GLU A 52 5.30 26.16 0.37
C GLU A 52 4.18 25.16 0.61
N VAL A 53 4.28 24.39 1.67
CA VAL A 53 3.25 23.43 2.08
C VAL A 53 1.99 24.21 2.43
N GLY A 54 0.92 24.02 1.67
CA GLY A 54 -0.39 24.65 1.91
C GLY A 54 -0.79 25.75 0.93
N THR A 55 0.05 26.11 -0.05
CA THR A 55 -0.29 27.13 -1.08
C THR A 55 -0.92 26.51 -2.34
N GLY A 56 -1.81 25.55 -2.20
CA GLY A 56 -2.60 24.97 -3.27
C GLY A 56 -2.73 23.45 -3.17
N ASN A 57 -3.86 22.93 -3.63
CA ASN A 57 -4.22 21.52 -3.50
C ASN A 57 -3.26 20.54 -4.22
N ARG A 58 -2.49 21.00 -5.21
CA ARG A 58 -1.57 20.14 -5.98
C ARG A 58 -0.20 19.96 -5.34
N ALA A 59 0.25 20.88 -4.48
CA ALA A 59 1.60 20.79 -3.89
C ALA A 59 1.76 19.57 -2.97
N MET A 60 0.72 19.18 -2.25
CA MET A 60 0.74 17.98 -1.40
C MET A 60 0.67 16.68 -2.21
N GLU A 61 -0.16 16.65 -3.25
CA GLU A 61 -0.30 15.47 -4.13
C GLU A 61 1.01 15.16 -4.87
N ASP A 62 1.71 16.18 -5.34
CA ASP A 62 2.99 16.05 -6.07
C ASP A 62 4.13 15.52 -5.18
N VAL A 63 4.11 15.84 -3.87
CA VAL A 63 5.15 15.40 -2.91
C VAL A 63 4.74 14.17 -2.11
N GLU A 64 3.48 13.77 -2.18
CA GLU A 64 2.94 12.70 -1.34
C GLU A 64 3.73 11.39 -1.48
N ASP A 65 4.11 11.03 -2.71
CA ASP A 65 4.88 9.81 -2.97
C ASP A 65 6.32 9.84 -2.42
N MET A 66 6.83 11.03 -2.07
CA MET A 66 8.16 11.19 -1.45
C MET A 66 8.10 11.11 0.07
N LEU A 67 6.95 11.39 0.66
CA LEU A 67 6.83 11.50 2.11
C LEU A 67 6.65 10.12 2.75
N ASN A 68 7.19 9.99 3.95
CA ASN A 68 6.97 8.82 4.79
C ASN A 68 5.61 8.84 5.52
N ILE A 69 4.72 9.74 5.13
CA ILE A 69 3.32 9.80 5.58
C ILE A 69 2.45 9.27 4.44
N TRP A 70 1.67 8.23 4.74
CA TRP A 70 0.80 7.56 3.76
C TRP A 70 -0.65 7.81 4.13
N LEU A 71 -1.34 8.57 3.29
CA LEU A 71 -2.75 8.87 3.46
C LEU A 71 -3.56 7.85 2.65
N ALA A 72 -4.19 6.91 3.32
CA ALA A 72 -5.10 5.96 2.68
C ALA A 72 -6.32 5.74 3.56
N LYS A 73 -7.49 5.91 2.96
CA LYS A 73 -8.76 5.73 3.64
C LYS A 73 -8.91 4.28 4.07
N ARG A 74 -9.15 4.06 5.36
CA ARG A 74 -9.49 2.74 5.88
C ARG A 74 -10.85 2.31 5.32
N LEU A 75 -10.97 1.03 4.96
CA LEU A 75 -12.26 0.48 4.57
C LEU A 75 -13.27 0.55 5.73
N PRO A 76 -14.56 0.77 5.48
CA PRO A 76 -15.60 0.60 6.48
C PRO A 76 -15.60 -0.84 7.03
N GLY A 77 -15.85 -1.01 8.32
CA GLY A 77 -15.74 -2.33 8.97
C GLY A 77 -16.66 -3.42 8.36
N HIS A 78 -17.79 -3.02 7.79
CA HIS A 78 -18.71 -3.95 7.12
C HIS A 78 -18.24 -4.41 5.73
N GLU A 79 -17.24 -3.76 5.16
CA GLU A 79 -16.61 -4.14 3.88
C GLU A 79 -15.41 -5.06 4.05
N TYR A 80 -14.96 -5.30 5.30
CA TYR A 80 -13.85 -6.18 5.55
C TYR A 80 -14.17 -7.62 5.20
N GLN A 81 -13.33 -8.19 4.36
CA GLN A 81 -13.32 -9.62 4.05
C GLN A 81 -12.24 -10.37 4.85
N HIS A 82 -11.33 -9.63 5.46
CA HIS A 82 -10.30 -10.13 6.37
C HIS A 82 -10.18 -9.19 7.59
N PRO A 83 -10.01 -9.70 8.83
CA PRO A 83 -10.02 -8.88 10.06
C PRO A 83 -9.02 -7.71 10.07
N THR A 84 -7.91 -7.86 9.36
CA THR A 84 -6.86 -6.84 9.25
C THR A 84 -6.67 -6.31 7.83
N GLU A 85 -7.73 -6.34 7.02
CA GLU A 85 -7.68 -5.91 5.61
C GLU A 85 -7.14 -4.48 5.48
N LYS A 86 -6.21 -4.31 4.54
CA LYS A 86 -5.67 -3.01 4.17
C LYS A 86 -6.28 -2.55 2.85
N PRO A 87 -6.54 -1.25 2.68
CA PRO A 87 -7.00 -0.74 1.39
C PRO A 87 -5.92 -0.95 0.32
N THR A 88 -6.34 -1.31 -0.89
CA THR A 88 -5.43 -1.52 -2.03
C THR A 88 -4.57 -0.28 -2.30
N THR A 89 -5.15 0.91 -2.17
CA THR A 89 -4.47 2.20 -2.35
C THR A 89 -3.27 2.39 -1.43
N LEU A 90 -3.26 1.77 -0.25
CA LEU A 90 -2.11 1.81 0.66
C LEU A 90 -0.89 1.10 0.07
N HIS A 91 -1.11 -0.01 -0.65
CA HIS A 91 -0.04 -0.79 -1.29
C HIS A 91 0.45 -0.14 -2.59
N GLU A 92 -0.39 0.63 -3.27
CA GLU A 92 -0.03 1.28 -4.53
C GLU A 92 1.12 2.28 -4.37
N LYS A 93 1.13 3.05 -3.29
CA LYS A 93 2.15 4.07 -3.04
C LYS A 93 3.57 3.50 -3.04
N PRO A 94 3.92 2.53 -2.18
CA PRO A 94 5.26 1.93 -2.23
C PRO A 94 5.54 1.19 -3.54
N LEU A 95 4.52 0.61 -4.19
CA LEU A 95 4.69 -0.04 -5.48
C LEU A 95 5.07 0.96 -6.56
N ARG A 96 4.36 2.08 -6.68
CA ARG A 96 4.70 3.13 -7.64
C ARG A 96 6.09 3.71 -7.39
N ARG A 97 6.43 3.95 -6.12
CA ARG A 97 7.69 4.61 -5.76
C ARG A 97 8.91 3.70 -5.89
N CYS A 98 8.80 2.42 -5.52
CA CYS A 98 9.94 1.53 -5.34
C CYS A 98 10.03 0.41 -6.38
N THR A 99 9.10 0.32 -7.32
CA THR A 99 9.07 -0.68 -8.38
C THR A 99 8.68 -0.07 -9.72
N LYS A 100 9.00 -0.75 -10.81
CA LYS A 100 8.54 -0.44 -12.18
C LYS A 100 7.62 -1.53 -12.70
N PRO A 101 6.82 -1.28 -13.74
CA PRO A 101 6.04 -2.33 -14.41
C PRO A 101 6.91 -3.54 -14.77
N GLY A 102 6.39 -4.73 -14.51
CA GLY A 102 7.09 -6.01 -14.71
C GLY A 102 7.94 -6.48 -13.53
N ASP A 103 8.19 -5.66 -12.52
CA ASP A 103 8.92 -6.06 -11.33
C ASP A 103 8.13 -7.08 -10.50
N ARG A 104 8.88 -7.85 -9.69
CA ARG A 104 8.35 -8.89 -8.81
C ARG A 104 8.17 -8.35 -7.40
N VAL A 105 7.04 -8.65 -6.80
CA VAL A 105 6.66 -8.28 -5.43
C VAL A 105 6.37 -9.55 -4.65
N PHE A 106 6.95 -9.68 -3.48
CA PHE A 106 6.71 -10.80 -2.57
C PHE A 106 5.98 -10.32 -1.32
N ASP A 107 4.91 -11.02 -0.96
CA ASP A 107 4.15 -10.81 0.27
C ASP A 107 3.97 -12.13 1.00
N GLY A 108 4.61 -12.25 2.16
CA GLY A 108 4.59 -13.47 2.98
C GLY A 108 3.31 -13.64 3.81
N PHE A 109 2.39 -12.66 3.78
CA PHE A 109 1.16 -12.64 4.58
C PHE A 109 0.00 -12.08 3.75
N GLY A 110 -0.43 -12.83 2.74
CA GLY A 110 -1.35 -12.40 1.69
C GLY A 110 -2.69 -11.83 2.19
N GLY A 111 -3.22 -12.38 3.29
CA GLY A 111 -4.45 -11.91 3.93
C GLY A 111 -5.63 -11.85 2.96
N SER A 112 -6.16 -10.66 2.73
CA SER A 112 -7.24 -10.45 1.76
C SER A 112 -6.77 -10.31 0.30
N GLY A 113 -5.45 -10.32 0.03
CA GLY A 113 -4.88 -10.18 -1.31
C GLY A 113 -4.76 -8.74 -1.81
N SER A 114 -4.80 -7.74 -0.93
CA SER A 114 -4.71 -6.33 -1.35
C SER A 114 -3.41 -6.02 -2.11
N THR A 115 -2.30 -6.66 -1.73
CA THR A 115 -1.02 -6.56 -2.47
C THR A 115 -1.14 -7.12 -3.89
N LEU A 116 -1.80 -8.28 -4.08
CA LEU A 116 -2.02 -8.86 -5.40
C LEU A 116 -2.82 -7.94 -6.30
N ILE A 117 -3.93 -7.41 -5.78
CA ILE A 117 -4.80 -6.49 -6.53
C ILE A 117 -4.04 -5.24 -6.95
N ALA A 118 -3.27 -4.63 -6.03
CA ALA A 118 -2.45 -3.47 -6.35
C ALA A 118 -1.36 -3.78 -7.41
N CYS A 119 -0.73 -4.94 -7.31
CA CYS A 119 0.26 -5.38 -8.30
C CYS A 119 -0.35 -5.56 -9.68
N GLU A 120 -1.51 -6.21 -9.78
CA GLU A 120 -2.21 -6.42 -11.05
C GLU A 120 -2.58 -5.08 -11.69
N GLN A 121 -3.19 -4.16 -10.92
CA GLN A 121 -3.57 -2.82 -11.41
C GLN A 121 -2.37 -2.00 -11.91
N LEU A 122 -1.20 -2.22 -11.35
CA LEU A 122 0.01 -1.49 -11.67
C LEU A 122 0.97 -2.26 -12.59
N ASN A 123 0.57 -3.41 -13.13
CA ASN A 123 1.38 -4.27 -14.00
C ASN A 123 2.67 -4.79 -13.31
N ARG A 124 2.57 -5.22 -12.07
CA ARG A 124 3.61 -5.94 -11.33
C ARG A 124 3.23 -7.40 -11.15
N THR A 125 4.22 -8.28 -10.99
CA THR A 125 3.99 -9.70 -10.69
C THR A 125 4.05 -9.92 -9.19
N ALA A 126 2.95 -10.37 -8.58
CA ALA A 126 2.89 -10.67 -7.16
C ALA A 126 3.13 -12.16 -6.87
N TYR A 127 3.88 -12.42 -5.81
CA TYR A 127 4.05 -13.75 -5.19
C TYR A 127 3.57 -13.65 -3.75
N LEU A 128 2.51 -14.38 -3.41
CA LEU A 128 1.90 -14.33 -2.10
C LEU A 128 2.00 -15.68 -1.40
N VAL A 129 2.13 -15.63 -0.09
CA VAL A 129 1.93 -16.78 0.79
C VAL A 129 0.79 -16.45 1.74
N GLU A 130 -0.16 -17.37 1.87
CA GLU A 130 -1.24 -17.28 2.83
C GLU A 130 -1.45 -18.63 3.50
N LEU A 131 -1.49 -18.65 4.82
CA LEU A 131 -1.59 -19.89 5.61
C LEU A 131 -3.01 -20.43 5.65
N ASP A 132 -4.00 -19.52 5.73
CA ASP A 132 -5.39 -19.89 5.86
C ASP A 132 -6.01 -20.18 4.48
N PRO A 133 -6.53 -21.41 4.24
CA PRO A 133 -7.12 -21.76 2.96
C PRO A 133 -8.39 -20.95 2.63
N VAL A 134 -9.10 -20.44 3.64
CA VAL A 134 -10.28 -19.58 3.43
C VAL A 134 -9.84 -18.25 2.82
N PHE A 135 -8.78 -17.63 3.36
CA PHE A 135 -8.23 -16.40 2.80
C PHE A 135 -7.51 -16.65 1.48
N THR A 136 -6.85 -17.78 1.29
CA THR A 136 -6.31 -18.17 -0.02
C THR A 136 -7.41 -18.21 -1.08
N GLN A 137 -8.57 -18.81 -0.80
CA GLN A 137 -9.70 -18.82 -1.72
C GLN A 137 -10.27 -17.42 -1.95
N LEU A 138 -10.30 -16.58 -0.92
CA LEU A 138 -10.70 -15.17 -1.05
C LEU A 138 -9.80 -14.41 -2.01
N ILE A 139 -8.47 -14.56 -1.90
CA ILE A 139 -7.49 -13.96 -2.79
C ILE A 139 -7.76 -14.35 -4.25
N ILE A 140 -7.97 -15.65 -4.50
CA ILE A 140 -8.27 -16.19 -5.82
C ILE A 140 -9.55 -15.57 -6.37
N ASN A 141 -10.63 -15.56 -5.61
CA ASN A 141 -11.91 -15.00 -6.02
C ASN A 141 -11.81 -13.51 -6.36
N ARG A 142 -11.06 -12.74 -5.58
CA ARG A 142 -10.83 -11.31 -5.84
C ARG A 142 -10.04 -11.09 -7.13
N TYR A 143 -9.01 -11.88 -7.36
CA TYR A 143 -8.21 -11.83 -8.57
C TYR A 143 -9.04 -12.17 -9.81
N GLU A 144 -9.77 -13.28 -9.78
CA GLU A 144 -10.65 -13.71 -10.87
C GLU A 144 -11.72 -12.66 -11.19
N LYS A 145 -12.30 -12.05 -10.15
CA LYS A 145 -13.29 -10.98 -10.32
C LYS A 145 -12.69 -9.73 -10.98
N LEU A 146 -11.46 -9.37 -10.60
CA LEU A 146 -10.78 -8.20 -11.17
C LEU A 146 -10.37 -8.42 -12.62
N THR A 147 -9.78 -9.58 -12.93
CA THR A 147 -9.14 -9.84 -14.22
C THR A 147 -10.05 -10.52 -15.25
N GLY A 148 -11.14 -11.14 -14.79
CA GLY A 148 -11.97 -12.03 -15.62
C GLY A 148 -11.27 -13.36 -15.98
N THR A 149 -10.06 -13.61 -15.47
CA THR A 149 -9.25 -14.79 -15.78
C THR A 149 -9.34 -15.80 -14.65
N LYS A 150 -9.56 -17.08 -14.99
CA LYS A 150 -9.58 -18.15 -14.00
C LYS A 150 -8.19 -18.53 -13.52
N ALA A 151 -8.04 -18.62 -12.20
CA ALA A 151 -6.83 -19.13 -11.59
C ALA A 151 -6.64 -20.62 -11.91
N LYS A 152 -5.40 -21.03 -12.16
CA LYS A 152 -5.04 -22.41 -12.44
C LYS A 152 -4.32 -23.02 -11.24
N LYS A 153 -4.89 -24.08 -10.68
CA LYS A 153 -4.22 -24.89 -9.67
C LYS A 153 -3.07 -25.67 -10.33
N ILE A 154 -1.88 -25.55 -9.78
CA ILE A 154 -0.73 -26.35 -10.15
C ILE A 154 -0.59 -27.42 -9.06
N SER A 155 -0.65 -28.68 -9.46
CA SER A 155 -0.52 -29.83 -8.57
C SER A 155 0.92 -29.99 -8.07
#